data_b2775c0e2fa3c63c41f64b0eea6d9918
#
_entry.id   b2775c0e2fa3c63c41f64b0eea6d9918
#
_cell.length_a   1.000
_cell.length_b   1.000
_cell.length_c   1.000
_cell.angle_alpha   90.00
_cell.angle_beta   90.00
_cell.angle_gamma   90.00
#
_symmetry.space_group_name_H-M   'P 1'
#
loop_
_entity.id
_entity.type
_entity.pdbx_description
1 polymer ?
#
loop_
_entity_poly.entity_id
_entity_poly.type
_entity_poly.pdbx_seq_one_letter_code
_entity_poly.pdbx_strand_id
1 'polypeptide(L)'
;MSSQPNRQQPLSSREKFIISANRGKITTNKCLKCGHIMLGTIYYCEKCHEVDLQSIELEGSGKVVTYTIQAVAPEGFNDIGKPYAWVVFKIDNTALKVSGILIGIKSPADLPLGSKVKVERFDVKYGLELQKLSQ
;
A
#
# COMPACT_ATOMS: atom_id res chain seq x y z
N MET A 1 14.11 -18.11 -29.02
CA MET A 1 13.79 -17.98 -28.39
C MET A 1 13.71 -17.09 -27.80
N SER A 2 13.45 -16.63 -27.83
CA SER A 2 13.33 -15.97 -27.32
C SER A 2 13.15 -15.87 -26.27
N SER A 3 13.57 -16.26 -25.78
CA SER A 3 13.35 -16.29 -24.57
C SER A 3 13.78 -15.20 -23.78
N GLN A 4 14.17 -14.21 -24.21
CA GLN A 4 14.46 -13.08 -23.50
C GLN A 4 13.33 -12.18 -23.51
N PRO A 5 12.24 -12.68 -23.21
CA PRO A 5 11.07 -12.02 -23.60
C PRO A 5 10.88 -10.69 -22.98
N ASN A 6 11.16 -10.55 -21.76
CA ASN A 6 10.70 -9.37 -21.12
C ASN A 6 11.72 -8.34 -20.89
N ARG A 7 12.85 -8.55 -21.46
CA ARG A 7 13.92 -7.65 -21.20
C ARG A 7 13.64 -6.26 -21.68
N GLN A 8 12.92 -6.15 -22.78
CA GLN A 8 12.66 -4.85 -23.36
C GLN A 8 11.26 -4.37 -23.18
N GLN A 9 10.46 -5.14 -22.49
CA GLN A 9 9.10 -4.73 -22.21
C GLN A 9 9.05 -3.94 -20.91
N PRO A 10 8.25 -2.87 -20.87
CA PRO A 10 8.10 -2.16 -19.62
C PRO A 10 7.42 -3.02 -18.58
N LEU A 11 7.74 -2.77 -17.32
CA LEU A 11 7.07 -3.45 -16.22
C LEU A 11 5.60 -3.04 -16.17
N SER A 12 4.75 -3.97 -15.76
CA SER A 12 3.34 -3.64 -15.54
C SER A 12 3.19 -2.71 -14.34
N SER A 13 2.05 -2.07 -14.25
CA SER A 13 1.76 -1.20 -13.09
C SER A 13 1.85 -1.98 -11.80
N ARG A 14 1.37 -3.21 -11.81
CA ARG A 14 1.41 -4.05 -10.62
C ARG A 14 2.84 -4.41 -10.25
N GLU A 15 3.66 -4.73 -11.21
CA GLU A 15 5.07 -5.05 -10.95
C GLU A 15 5.82 -3.85 -10.37
N LYS A 16 5.57 -2.66 -10.91
CA LYS A 16 6.18 -1.46 -10.39
C LYS A 16 5.74 -1.19 -8.96
N PHE A 17 4.46 -1.40 -8.68
CA PHE A 17 3.93 -1.21 -7.35
C PHE A 17 4.60 -2.14 -6.35
N ILE A 18 4.75 -3.41 -6.70
CA ILE A 18 5.37 -4.40 -5.82
C ILE A 18 6.84 -4.07 -5.56
N ILE A 19 7.56 -3.69 -6.61
CA ILE A 19 8.97 -3.35 -6.47
C ILE A 19 9.14 -2.15 -5.54
N SER A 20 8.32 -1.12 -5.70
CA SER A 20 8.40 0.06 -4.84
C SER A 20 8.03 -0.27 -3.41
N ALA A 21 6.99 -1.09 -3.22
CA ALA A 21 6.56 -1.47 -1.87
C ALA A 21 7.65 -2.22 -1.13
N ASN A 22 8.40 -3.06 -1.83
CA ASN A 22 9.51 -3.79 -1.20
C ASN A 22 10.66 -2.87 -0.81
N ARG A 23 10.63 -1.62 -1.26
CA ARG A 23 11.59 -0.60 -0.85
C ARG A 23 10.94 0.42 0.08
N GLY A 24 9.73 0.13 0.55
CA GLY A 24 9.03 1.01 1.47
C GLY A 24 8.37 2.20 0.81
N LYS A 25 8.12 2.13 -0.49
CA LYS A 25 7.54 3.24 -1.25
C LYS A 25 6.25 2.82 -1.94
N ILE A 26 5.45 3.80 -2.29
CA ILE A 26 4.17 3.56 -2.96
C ILE A 26 4.20 4.27 -4.31
N THR A 27 3.96 3.52 -5.37
CA THR A 27 3.80 4.14 -6.69
C THR A 27 2.39 4.73 -6.78
N THR A 28 2.32 5.94 -7.29
CA THR A 28 1.04 6.64 -7.45
C THR A 28 0.97 7.24 -8.84
N ASN A 29 -0.23 7.63 -9.23
CA ASN A 29 -0.44 8.40 -10.44
C ASN A 29 -1.13 9.68 -10.06
N LYS A 30 -0.67 10.79 -10.63
CA LYS A 30 -1.28 12.09 -10.42
C LYS A 30 -1.92 12.54 -11.72
N CYS A 31 -3.16 12.94 -11.67
CA CYS A 31 -3.85 13.46 -12.84
C CYS A 31 -3.27 14.81 -13.21
N LEU A 32 -2.82 14.95 -14.45
CA LEU A 32 -2.24 16.20 -14.90
C LEU A 32 -3.27 17.29 -15.08
N LYS A 33 -4.55 16.93 -15.16
CA LYS A 33 -5.60 17.90 -15.35
C LYS A 33 -6.15 18.45 -14.03
N CYS A 34 -6.46 17.56 -13.08
CA CYS A 34 -7.09 18.01 -11.84
C CYS A 34 -6.22 17.82 -10.60
N GLY A 35 -5.08 17.16 -10.74
CA GLY A 35 -4.16 17.01 -9.62
C GLY A 35 -4.48 15.89 -8.64
N HIS A 36 -5.53 15.12 -8.90
CA HIS A 36 -5.91 14.01 -8.01
C HIS A 36 -4.82 12.94 -8.00
N ILE A 37 -4.51 12.42 -6.82
CA ILE A 37 -3.50 11.37 -6.67
C ILE A 37 -4.20 10.06 -6.33
N MET A 38 -3.82 8.99 -7.03
CA MET A 38 -4.39 7.67 -6.85
C MET A 38 -3.28 6.62 -6.91
N LEU A 39 -3.61 5.37 -6.55
CA LEU A 39 -2.61 4.31 -6.62
C LEU A 39 -2.12 4.12 -8.06
N GLY A 40 -0.88 3.72 -8.17
CA GLY A 40 -0.24 3.56 -9.48
C GLY A 40 -0.80 2.46 -10.34
N THR A 41 -1.70 1.65 -9.81
CA THR A 41 -2.35 0.59 -10.57
C THR A 41 -3.63 1.08 -11.27
N ILE A 42 -4.01 2.33 -11.07
CA ILE A 42 -5.21 2.90 -11.67
C ILE A 42 -4.80 3.69 -12.91
N TYR A 43 -5.49 3.44 -14.02
CA TYR A 43 -5.07 3.97 -15.32
C TYR A 43 -5.83 5.22 -15.76
N TYR A 44 -6.79 5.66 -14.99
CA TYR A 44 -7.55 6.85 -15.33
C TYR A 44 -7.89 7.59 -14.05
N CYS A 45 -8.14 8.88 -14.17
CA CYS A 45 -8.46 9.67 -12.99
C CYS A 45 -9.85 9.33 -12.47
N GLU A 46 -9.92 8.97 -11.21
CA GLU A 46 -11.18 8.61 -10.58
C GLU A 46 -12.13 9.80 -10.48
N LYS A 47 -11.60 11.02 -10.52
CA LYS A 47 -12.43 12.22 -10.39
C LYS A 47 -12.91 12.76 -11.72
N CYS A 48 -12.01 12.95 -12.66
CA CYS A 48 -12.37 13.62 -13.92
C CYS A 48 -12.24 12.71 -15.15
N HIS A 49 -11.86 11.46 -14.95
CA HIS A 49 -11.78 10.43 -15.99
C HIS A 49 -10.73 10.69 -17.08
N GLU A 50 -9.80 11.60 -16.84
CA GLU A 50 -8.69 11.80 -17.77
C GLU A 50 -7.72 10.65 -17.68
N VAL A 51 -7.02 10.38 -18.79
CA VAL A 51 -6.04 9.32 -18.83
C VAL A 51 -4.61 9.85 -18.86
N ASP A 52 -4.45 11.16 -18.80
CA ASP A 52 -3.13 11.77 -18.83
C ASP A 52 -2.61 11.87 -17.41
N LEU A 53 -1.87 10.86 -17.00
CA LEU A 53 -1.43 10.68 -15.63
C LEU A 53 0.09 10.72 -15.56
N GLN A 54 0.60 11.26 -14.46
CA GLN A 54 2.03 11.28 -14.18
C GLN A 54 2.35 10.32 -13.05
N SER A 55 3.28 9.41 -13.28
CA SER A 55 3.70 8.46 -12.27
C SER A 55 4.58 9.15 -11.23
N ILE A 56 4.26 8.98 -9.97
CA ILE A 56 5.01 9.56 -8.86
C ILE A 56 5.21 8.50 -7.80
N GLU A 57 6.44 8.34 -7.33
CA GLU A 57 6.73 7.41 -6.24
C GLU A 57 6.82 8.20 -4.94
N LEU A 58 6.04 7.80 -3.93
CA LEU A 58 6.01 8.49 -2.64
C LEU A 58 6.56 7.56 -1.56
N GLU A 59 7.05 8.16 -0.48
CA GLU A 59 7.38 7.37 0.70
C GLU A 59 6.13 6.69 1.21
N GLY A 60 6.25 5.43 1.57
CA GLY A 60 5.10 4.65 2.01
C GLY A 60 4.79 4.82 3.48
N SER A 61 4.83 6.04 3.99
CA SER A 61 4.57 6.31 5.39
C SER A 61 3.33 7.19 5.54
N GLY A 62 2.65 7.03 6.66
CA GLY A 62 1.45 7.80 6.90
C GLY A 62 0.90 7.53 8.28
N LYS A 63 -0.33 7.97 8.48
CA LYS A 63 -0.99 7.85 9.78
C LYS A 63 -2.23 6.99 9.67
N VAL A 64 -2.45 6.15 10.67
CA VAL A 64 -3.59 5.25 10.72
C VAL A 64 -4.87 6.05 10.81
N VAL A 65 -5.81 5.75 9.91
CA VAL A 65 -7.13 6.37 9.88
C VAL A 65 -8.16 5.47 10.53
N THR A 66 -8.10 4.19 10.21
CA THR A 66 -9.01 3.19 10.79
C THR A 66 -8.37 1.81 10.65
N TYR A 67 -8.90 0.84 11.40
CA TYR A 67 -8.38 -0.51 11.32
C TYR A 67 -9.38 -1.48 11.94
N THR A 68 -9.17 -2.76 11.64
CA THR A 68 -9.94 -3.86 12.24
C THR A 68 -8.95 -4.91 12.74
N ILE A 69 -9.07 -5.28 14.00
CA ILE A 69 -8.18 -6.27 14.59
C ILE A 69 -8.75 -7.65 14.37
N GLN A 70 -7.90 -8.57 13.88
CA GLN A 70 -8.27 -9.95 13.68
C GLN A 70 -7.60 -10.80 14.74
N ALA A 71 -8.35 -11.16 15.76
CA ALA A 71 -7.82 -12.00 16.83
C ALA A 71 -7.69 -13.45 16.37
N VAL A 72 -8.56 -13.86 15.44
CA VAL A 72 -8.56 -15.22 14.90
C VAL A 72 -8.31 -15.09 13.40
N ALA A 73 -7.28 -15.74 12.91
CA ALA A 73 -6.91 -15.63 11.50
C ALA A 73 -7.98 -16.27 10.61
N PRO A 74 -8.34 -15.62 9.50
CA PRO A 74 -9.24 -16.24 8.53
C PRO A 74 -8.58 -17.47 7.92
N GLU A 75 -9.40 -18.28 7.27
CA GLU A 75 -8.89 -19.43 6.56
C GLU A 75 -7.83 -18.99 5.54
N GLY A 76 -6.72 -19.69 5.50
CA GLY A 76 -5.64 -19.34 4.61
C GLY A 76 -4.62 -18.39 5.20
N PHE A 77 -4.90 -17.81 6.37
CA PHE A 77 -3.98 -16.86 7.01
C PHE A 77 -3.41 -17.44 8.30
N ASN A 78 -3.54 -18.75 8.50
CA ASN A 78 -3.12 -19.37 9.75
C ASN A 78 -1.62 -19.30 9.98
N ASP A 79 -0.85 -19.14 8.94
CA ASP A 79 0.61 -19.08 9.05
C ASP A 79 1.11 -17.75 9.64
N ILE A 80 0.27 -16.76 9.77
CA ILE A 80 0.67 -15.54 10.49
C ILE A 80 0.95 -15.88 11.95
N GLY A 81 0.11 -16.73 12.56
CA GLY A 81 0.32 -17.20 13.91
C GLY A 81 0.19 -16.17 15.00
N LYS A 82 -0.20 -14.95 14.70
CA LYS A 82 -0.33 -13.85 15.66
C LYS A 82 -1.54 -13.01 15.29
N PRO A 83 -2.13 -12.32 16.27
CA PRO A 83 -3.15 -11.34 15.94
C PRO A 83 -2.58 -10.27 15.00
N TYR A 84 -3.42 -9.74 14.15
CA TYR A 84 -3.00 -8.69 13.24
C TYR A 84 -4.17 -7.75 12.99
N ALA A 85 -3.87 -6.61 12.41
CA ALA A 85 -4.89 -5.62 12.07
C ALA A 85 -4.87 -5.36 10.58
N TRP A 86 -6.06 -5.24 9.98
CA TRP A 86 -6.21 -4.63 8.66
C TRP A 86 -6.27 -3.14 8.90
N VAL A 87 -5.34 -2.41 8.31
CA VAL A 87 -5.14 -1.00 8.61
C VAL A 87 -5.37 -0.17 7.36
N VAL A 88 -6.08 0.93 7.49
CA VAL A 88 -6.16 1.95 6.45
C VAL A 88 -5.39 3.15 6.97
N PHE A 89 -4.42 3.62 6.20
CA PHE A 89 -3.61 4.76 6.60
C PHE A 89 -3.56 5.77 5.46
N LYS A 90 -3.38 7.03 5.83
CA LYS A 90 -3.30 8.10 4.85
C LYS A 90 -1.85 8.45 4.63
N ILE A 91 -1.41 8.42 3.36
CA ILE A 91 -0.03 8.75 3.00
C ILE A 91 0.22 10.21 3.37
N ASP A 92 1.37 10.47 3.99
CA ASP A 92 1.73 11.81 4.43
C ASP A 92 1.68 12.80 3.28
N ASN A 93 1.12 13.96 3.56
CA ASN A 93 1.04 15.08 2.62
C ASN A 93 0.15 14.80 1.41
N THR A 94 -0.75 13.84 1.50
CA THR A 94 -1.71 13.55 0.45
C THR A 94 -3.06 13.24 1.06
N ALA A 95 -4.06 13.12 0.21
CA ALA A 95 -5.38 12.62 0.63
C ALA A 95 -5.53 11.13 0.33
N LEU A 96 -4.47 10.50 -0.16
CA LEU A 96 -4.53 9.10 -0.58
C LEU A 96 -4.53 8.18 0.62
N LYS A 97 -5.51 7.28 0.68
CA LYS A 97 -5.60 6.26 1.73
C LYS A 97 -5.24 4.92 1.14
N VAL A 98 -4.47 4.16 1.89
CA VAL A 98 -3.96 2.87 1.45
C VAL A 98 -4.20 1.87 2.56
N SER A 99 -4.44 0.62 2.20
CA SER A 99 -4.65 -0.42 3.20
C SER A 99 -3.48 -1.39 3.23
N GLY A 100 -3.26 -1.96 4.41
CA GLY A 100 -2.21 -2.94 4.60
C GLY A 100 -2.47 -3.75 5.86
N ILE A 101 -1.55 -4.63 6.17
CA ILE A 101 -1.65 -5.52 7.33
C ILE A 101 -0.54 -5.17 8.31
N LEU A 102 -0.87 -5.16 9.59
CA LEU A 102 0.11 -4.90 10.64
C LEU A 102 0.02 -6.02 11.66
N ILE A 103 1.06 -6.82 11.74
CA ILE A 103 1.08 -8.02 12.57
C ILE A 103 1.46 -7.67 14.00
N GLY A 104 0.86 -8.35 14.96
CA GLY A 104 1.19 -8.16 16.36
C GLY A 104 0.30 -7.20 17.11
N ILE A 105 -0.81 -6.80 16.49
CA ILE A 105 -1.77 -5.87 17.11
C ILE A 105 -2.87 -6.71 17.78
N LYS A 106 -2.95 -6.62 19.10
CA LYS A 106 -3.92 -7.38 19.88
C LYS A 106 -5.11 -6.57 20.33
N SER A 107 -4.92 -5.28 20.55
CA SER A 107 -5.97 -4.44 21.10
C SER A 107 -5.80 -3.01 20.59
N PRO A 108 -6.83 -2.18 20.73
CA PRO A 108 -6.72 -0.78 20.31
C PRO A 108 -5.57 -0.02 20.95
N ALA A 109 -5.17 -0.44 22.16
CA ALA A 109 -4.05 0.22 22.83
C ALA A 109 -2.74 0.03 22.07
N ASP A 110 -2.63 -1.04 21.29
CA ASP A 110 -1.43 -1.31 20.51
C ASP A 110 -1.35 -0.43 19.27
N LEU A 111 -2.47 0.16 18.85
CA LEU A 111 -2.49 0.95 17.62
C LEU A 111 -3.49 2.09 17.76
N PRO A 112 -3.14 3.14 18.53
CA PRO A 112 -4.00 4.31 18.62
C PRO A 112 -4.20 4.94 17.24
N LEU A 113 -5.38 5.50 17.00
CA LEU A 113 -5.62 6.22 15.75
C LEU A 113 -4.61 7.37 15.64
N GLY A 114 -4.14 7.59 14.43
CA GLY A 114 -3.12 8.59 14.20
C GLY A 114 -1.70 8.06 14.37
N SER A 115 -1.55 6.79 14.76
CA SER A 115 -0.23 6.18 14.84
C SER A 115 0.47 6.22 13.50
N LYS A 116 1.78 6.42 13.53
CA LYS A 116 2.57 6.44 12.29
C LYS A 116 2.94 5.02 11.90
N VAL A 117 2.75 4.72 10.62
CA VAL A 117 3.11 3.42 10.06
C VAL A 117 3.87 3.65 8.76
N LYS A 118 4.54 2.60 8.32
CA LYS A 118 5.33 2.63 7.11
C LYS A 118 5.18 1.31 6.39
N VAL A 119 5.15 1.35 5.06
CA VAL A 119 5.16 0.14 4.25
C VAL A 119 6.52 -0.52 4.41
N GLU A 120 6.52 -1.80 4.74
CA GLU A 120 7.76 -2.55 4.86
C GLU A 120 8.02 -3.36 3.60
N ARG A 121 6.99 -4.03 3.09
CA ARG A 121 7.14 -4.84 1.89
C ARG A 121 5.76 -5.22 1.36
N PHE A 122 5.75 -5.86 0.21
CA PHE A 122 4.53 -6.42 -0.37
C PHE A 122 4.63 -7.94 -0.32
N ASP A 123 3.60 -8.56 0.27
CA ASP A 123 3.50 -10.01 0.32
C ASP A 123 2.42 -10.43 -0.66
N VAL A 124 2.71 -11.41 -1.51
CA VAL A 124 1.76 -11.79 -2.54
C VAL A 124 0.48 -12.38 -1.96
N LYS A 125 0.52 -12.84 -0.73
CA LYS A 125 -0.65 -13.44 -0.08
C LYS A 125 -1.43 -12.41 0.75
N TYR A 126 -0.72 -11.55 1.48
CA TYR A 126 -1.36 -10.65 2.42
C TYR A 126 -1.43 -9.20 1.95
N GLY A 127 -0.74 -8.86 0.87
CA GLY A 127 -0.70 -7.49 0.37
C GLY A 127 0.39 -6.68 1.05
N LEU A 128 0.15 -5.40 1.24
CA LEU A 128 1.14 -4.53 1.87
C LEU A 128 1.29 -4.90 3.35
N GLU A 129 2.52 -5.11 3.76
CA GLU A 129 2.85 -5.37 5.14
C GLU A 129 3.45 -4.11 5.74
N LEU A 130 2.90 -3.68 6.87
CA LEU A 130 3.25 -2.41 7.47
C LEU A 130 4.11 -2.61 8.71
N GLN A 131 4.80 -1.55 9.08
CA GLN A 131 5.59 -1.50 10.31
C GLN A 131 5.15 -0.27 11.08
N LYS A 132 4.91 -0.43 12.38
CA LYS A 132 4.56 0.69 13.23
C LYS A 132 5.84 1.44 13.57
N LEU A 133 5.82 2.75 13.40
CA LEU A 133 6.98 3.58 13.70
C LEU A 133 6.91 4.07 15.14
N SER A 134 8.08 4.19 15.75
CA SER A 134 8.15 4.75 17.10
C SER A 134 7.81 6.22 17.04
N GLN A 135 7.18 6.67 18.09
CA GLN A 135 6.83 8.08 18.22
C GLN A 135 8.01 8.86 18.78
#